data_31602032587b056cbc6f35e9ee86f0b9
#
_entry.id   31602032587b056cbc6f35e9ee86f0b9
#
_cell.length_a   1.000
_cell.length_b   1.000
_cell.length_c   1.000
_cell.angle_alpha   90.00
_cell.angle_beta   90.00
_cell.angle_gamma   90.00
#
_symmetry.space_group_name_H-M   'P 1'
#
loop_
_entity.id
_entity.type
_entity.pdbx_description
1 polymer ?
#
loop_
_entity_poly.entity_id
_entity_poly.type
_entity_poly.pdbx_seq_one_letter_code
_entity_poly.pdbx_strand_id
1 'polypeptide(L)'
;MAGKHVLMKVRCCVAGFVAGLAAALVSPVAGQAVPPLVPFNIVVTAGVAAIPAPLTGRPGDPKEGGKVVVGRRLGNCLSCHEIDALRTEEFHGDVGPSLDGVGGRWDTGTLRMIVVNAKQVFGEETVMPAFYRVDGLNRVRPEFLGKPILTAQQVEDVVAFLATLK
;
A
#
# COMPACT_ATOMS: atom_id res chain seq x y z
N MET A 1 32.35 91.70 -4.67
CA MET A 1 31.18 90.81 -4.54
C MET A 1 31.70 89.42 -4.21
N ALA A 2 31.47 89.02 -3.00
CA ALA A 2 32.12 87.80 -2.41
C ALA A 2 31.25 86.59 -2.62
N GLY A 3 31.75 85.58 -3.36
CA GLY A 3 31.12 84.27 -3.49
C GLY A 3 31.58 83.32 -2.42
N LYS A 4 30.65 82.87 -1.56
CA LYS A 4 30.91 81.90 -0.49
C LYS A 4 30.87 80.52 -1.06
N HIS A 5 32.03 79.79 -1.00
CA HIS A 5 32.09 78.40 -1.28
C HIS A 5 31.60 77.59 -0.04
N VAL A 6 30.49 76.85 -0.20
CA VAL A 6 29.98 75.94 0.78
C VAL A 6 30.63 74.53 0.55
N LEU A 7 31.47 74.14 1.46
CA LEU A 7 32.11 72.81 1.43
C LEU A 7 31.18 71.75 2.02
N MET A 8 30.59 70.95 1.14
CA MET A 8 29.71 69.84 1.54
C MET A 8 30.53 68.61 1.89
N LYS A 9 30.60 68.27 3.19
CA LYS A 9 31.25 67.05 3.67
C LYS A 9 30.37 65.84 3.38
N VAL A 10 30.78 65.03 2.41
CA VAL A 10 30.19 63.71 2.17
C VAL A 10 30.67 62.71 3.22
N ARG A 11 29.78 62.32 4.12
CA ARG A 11 30.05 61.20 5.07
C ARG A 11 29.73 59.90 4.35
N CYS A 12 30.79 59.14 4.04
CA CYS A 12 30.67 57.79 3.48
C CYS A 12 30.33 56.81 4.64
N CYS A 13 29.06 56.39 4.69
CA CYS A 13 28.64 55.28 5.59
C CYS A 13 29.00 53.97 4.89
N VAL A 14 30.06 53.32 5.39
CA VAL A 14 30.38 51.94 5.02
C VAL A 14 29.44 51.01 5.79
N ALA A 15 28.37 50.58 5.13
CA ALA A 15 27.50 49.54 5.66
C ALA A 15 28.17 48.17 5.44
N GLY A 16 28.67 47.58 6.51
CA GLY A 16 29.21 46.22 6.48
C GLY A 16 28.11 45.18 6.26
N PHE A 17 28.09 44.54 5.09
CA PHE A 17 27.24 43.41 4.78
C PHE A 17 27.85 42.17 5.46
N VAL A 18 27.29 41.75 6.59
CA VAL A 18 27.57 40.47 7.19
C VAL A 18 26.75 39.40 6.45
N ALA A 19 27.38 38.71 5.49
CA ALA A 19 26.78 37.57 4.81
C ALA A 19 26.68 36.40 5.80
N GLY A 20 25.52 36.23 6.43
CA GLY A 20 25.21 35.06 7.24
C GLY A 20 25.08 33.83 6.35
N LEU A 21 26.05 32.92 6.42
CA LEU A 21 26.01 31.62 5.78
C LEU A 21 25.00 30.73 6.56
N ALA A 22 23.74 30.67 6.11
CA ALA A 22 22.76 29.75 6.63
C ALA A 22 23.11 28.34 6.14
N ALA A 23 23.78 27.53 6.97
CA ALA A 23 23.99 26.11 6.74
C ALA A 23 22.62 25.41 6.83
N ALA A 24 22.04 25.08 5.67
CA ALA A 24 20.86 24.24 5.62
C ALA A 24 21.22 22.83 6.14
N LEU A 25 20.74 22.50 7.33
CA LEU A 25 20.83 21.15 7.89
C LEU A 25 19.94 20.22 7.04
N VAL A 26 20.52 19.53 6.08
CA VAL A 26 19.86 18.45 5.35
C VAL A 26 19.75 17.29 6.31
N SER A 27 18.58 17.14 6.97
CA SER A 27 18.30 15.96 7.77
C SER A 27 18.22 14.75 6.83
N PRO A 28 18.97 13.66 7.10
CA PRO A 28 18.85 12.44 6.32
C PRO A 28 17.40 11.92 6.48
N VAL A 29 16.70 11.75 5.38
CA VAL A 29 15.42 11.01 5.36
C VAL A 29 15.77 9.59 5.76
N ALA A 30 15.49 9.24 7.01
CA ALA A 30 15.62 7.86 7.48
C ALA A 30 14.69 7.00 6.60
N GLY A 31 15.29 6.19 5.72
CA GLY A 31 14.55 5.21 4.95
C GLY A 31 13.75 4.35 5.93
N GLN A 32 12.42 4.40 5.85
CA GLN A 32 11.58 3.58 6.70
C GLN A 32 11.88 2.11 6.37
N ALA A 33 12.44 1.41 7.34
CA ALA A 33 12.64 -0.04 7.22
C ALA A 33 11.28 -0.68 6.93
N VAL A 34 11.22 -1.48 5.87
CA VAL A 34 10.01 -2.25 5.55
C VAL A 34 9.80 -3.21 6.71
N PRO A 35 8.64 -3.21 7.38
CA PRO A 35 8.39 -4.17 8.43
C PRO A 35 8.46 -5.59 7.84
N PRO A 36 9.11 -6.53 8.52
CA PRO A 36 9.17 -7.91 8.06
C PRO A 36 7.75 -8.47 7.95
N LEU A 37 7.57 -9.46 7.05
CA LEU A 37 6.30 -10.18 6.98
C LEU A 37 5.98 -10.80 8.35
N VAL A 38 4.73 -10.66 8.77
CA VAL A 38 4.25 -11.38 9.96
C VAL A 38 4.24 -12.88 9.64
N PRO A 39 4.88 -13.72 10.45
CA PRO A 39 4.82 -15.17 10.28
C PRO A 39 3.40 -15.68 10.42
N PHE A 40 3.03 -16.68 9.62
CA PHE A 40 1.72 -17.33 9.68
C PHE A 40 1.85 -18.83 9.44
N ASN A 41 0.87 -19.60 9.93
CA ASN A 41 0.78 -21.04 9.72
C ASN A 41 -0.24 -21.36 8.63
N ILE A 42 0.14 -22.22 7.70
CA ILE A 42 -0.76 -22.74 6.67
C ILE A 42 -1.26 -24.11 7.15
N VAL A 43 -2.56 -24.30 7.08
CA VAL A 43 -3.23 -25.59 7.33
C VAL A 43 -3.86 -26.04 6.02
N VAL A 44 -3.67 -27.33 5.67
CA VAL A 44 -4.31 -27.89 4.48
C VAL A 44 -5.38 -28.89 4.93
N THR A 45 -6.63 -28.66 4.56
CA THR A 45 -7.76 -29.53 4.87
C THR A 45 -8.45 -29.92 3.56
N ALA A 46 -8.58 -31.21 3.30
CA ALA A 46 -9.16 -31.74 2.07
C ALA A 46 -8.52 -31.17 0.78
N GLY A 47 -7.22 -30.89 0.82
CA GLY A 47 -6.47 -30.35 -0.31
C GLY A 47 -6.57 -28.81 -0.47
N VAL A 48 -7.29 -28.11 0.40
CA VAL A 48 -7.42 -26.65 0.37
C VAL A 48 -6.55 -26.02 1.44
N ALA A 49 -5.66 -25.10 1.04
CA ALA A 49 -4.79 -24.36 1.94
C ALA A 49 -5.53 -23.18 2.58
N ALA A 50 -5.32 -22.97 3.88
CA ALA A 50 -5.91 -21.86 4.64
C ALA A 50 -4.91 -21.31 5.66
N ILE A 51 -5.09 -20.04 6.04
CA ILE A 51 -4.42 -19.38 7.17
C ILE A 51 -5.50 -19.11 8.23
N PRO A 52 -5.69 -19.98 9.23
CA PRO A 52 -6.83 -19.89 10.16
C PRO A 52 -6.79 -18.64 11.04
N ALA A 53 -5.60 -18.26 11.53
CA ALA A 53 -5.43 -17.12 12.41
C ALA A 53 -5.23 -15.81 11.62
N PRO A 54 -5.80 -14.68 12.07
CA PRO A 54 -5.50 -13.39 11.50
C PRO A 54 -4.01 -13.05 11.58
N LEU A 55 -3.44 -12.47 10.51
CA LEU A 55 -2.03 -12.10 10.42
C LEU A 55 -1.62 -11.10 11.51
N THR A 56 -2.51 -10.18 11.89
CA THR A 56 -2.23 -9.14 12.87
C THR A 56 -2.71 -9.47 14.27
N GLY A 57 -3.33 -10.63 14.48
CA GLY A 57 -4.03 -10.96 15.72
C GLY A 57 -5.26 -10.09 16.00
N ARG A 58 -5.64 -9.22 15.07
CA ARG A 58 -6.81 -8.33 15.15
C ARG A 58 -7.74 -8.58 13.96
N PRO A 59 -9.06 -8.44 14.15
CA PRO A 59 -10.00 -8.52 13.03
C PRO A 59 -9.76 -7.38 12.03
N GLY A 60 -10.10 -7.64 10.77
CA GLY A 60 -10.12 -6.62 9.72
C GLY A 60 -11.37 -5.75 9.82
N ASP A 61 -11.28 -4.56 9.22
CA ASP A 61 -12.41 -3.64 9.02
C ASP A 61 -12.92 -3.79 7.58
N PRO A 62 -14.17 -4.25 7.36
CA PRO A 62 -14.71 -4.44 6.02
C PRO A 62 -14.83 -3.12 5.24
N LYS A 63 -15.01 -1.99 5.90
CA LYS A 63 -15.07 -0.68 5.25
C LYS A 63 -13.69 -0.26 4.71
N GLU A 64 -12.63 -0.47 5.48
CA GLU A 64 -11.26 -0.25 5.01
C GLU A 64 -10.89 -1.27 3.93
N GLY A 65 -11.35 -2.51 4.05
CA GLY A 65 -11.20 -3.56 3.04
C GLY A 65 -11.79 -3.17 1.68
N GLY A 66 -12.97 -2.60 1.67
CA GLY A 66 -13.59 -2.06 0.44
C GLY A 66 -12.71 -1.00 -0.24
N LYS A 67 -12.09 -0.10 0.53
CA LYS A 67 -11.15 0.91 -0.01
C LYS A 67 -9.90 0.26 -0.63
N VAL A 68 -9.39 -0.79 0.00
CA VAL A 68 -8.23 -1.55 -0.53
C VAL A 68 -8.61 -2.25 -1.84
N VAL A 69 -9.80 -2.86 -1.90
CA VAL A 69 -10.34 -3.57 -3.07
C VAL A 69 -10.44 -2.64 -4.28
N VAL A 70 -10.97 -1.43 -4.09
CA VAL A 70 -11.11 -0.40 -5.15
C VAL A 70 -9.78 0.29 -5.47
N GLY A 71 -8.89 0.39 -4.50
CA GLY A 71 -7.67 1.20 -4.58
C GLY A 71 -6.70 0.75 -5.66
N ARG A 72 -6.57 1.51 -6.76
CA ARG A 72 -5.70 1.20 -7.92
C ARG A 72 -4.21 1.03 -7.59
N ARG A 73 -3.75 1.60 -6.49
CA ARG A 73 -2.37 1.48 -5.98
C ARG A 73 -2.24 0.49 -4.83
N LEU A 74 -3.33 -0.21 -4.51
CA LEU A 74 -3.42 -1.20 -3.43
C LEU A 74 -3.81 -2.57 -4.00
N GLY A 75 -4.96 -3.12 -3.58
CA GLY A 75 -5.45 -4.40 -4.07
C GLY A 75 -5.86 -4.38 -5.53
N ASN A 76 -6.52 -3.29 -5.97
CA ASN A 76 -7.01 -3.11 -7.33
C ASN A 76 -7.80 -4.33 -7.85
N CYS A 77 -8.60 -4.95 -6.98
CA CYS A 77 -9.29 -6.20 -7.26
C CYS A 77 -10.31 -6.07 -8.41
N LEU A 78 -10.94 -4.87 -8.52
CA LEU A 78 -11.91 -4.57 -9.57
C LEU A 78 -11.30 -4.60 -10.99
N SER A 79 -9.98 -4.49 -11.12
CA SER A 79 -9.34 -4.61 -12.44
C SER A 79 -9.50 -6.00 -13.06
N CYS A 80 -9.79 -7.01 -12.25
CA CYS A 80 -9.94 -8.40 -12.67
C CYS A 80 -11.28 -9.02 -12.28
N HIS A 81 -11.95 -8.50 -11.25
CA HIS A 81 -13.16 -9.09 -10.69
C HIS A 81 -14.35 -8.14 -10.72
N GLU A 82 -15.52 -8.67 -11.00
CA GLU A 82 -16.79 -7.99 -10.80
C GLU A 82 -17.26 -8.15 -9.35
N ILE A 83 -17.83 -7.07 -8.77
CA ILE A 83 -18.45 -7.05 -7.43
C ILE A 83 -19.70 -6.16 -7.51
N ASP A 84 -20.89 -6.74 -7.46
CA ASP A 84 -22.16 -5.98 -7.58
C ASP A 84 -22.33 -4.94 -6.46
N ALA A 85 -21.87 -5.24 -5.25
CA ALA A 85 -21.88 -4.29 -4.14
C ALA A 85 -21.08 -3.01 -4.40
N LEU A 86 -20.18 -3.02 -5.40
CA LEU A 86 -19.34 -1.90 -5.82
C LEU A 86 -19.68 -1.41 -7.24
N ARG A 87 -20.86 -1.72 -7.78
CA ARG A 87 -21.25 -1.40 -9.15
C ARG A 87 -21.26 0.09 -9.53
N THR A 88 -21.13 0.98 -8.54
CA THR A 88 -20.94 2.42 -8.75
C THR A 88 -19.50 2.81 -9.07
N GLU A 89 -18.56 1.90 -8.80
CA GLU A 89 -17.18 2.07 -9.19
C GLU A 89 -16.98 1.74 -10.67
N GLU A 90 -16.03 2.40 -11.30
CA GLU A 90 -15.72 2.16 -12.71
C GLU A 90 -14.78 0.96 -12.90
N PHE A 91 -14.82 0.36 -14.08
CA PHE A 91 -13.85 -0.63 -14.57
C PHE A 91 -13.82 -1.95 -13.79
N HIS A 92 -14.94 -2.65 -13.76
CA HIS A 92 -14.99 -4.05 -13.33
C HIS A 92 -14.46 -4.95 -14.45
N GLY A 93 -13.39 -5.71 -14.14
CA GLY A 93 -12.81 -6.67 -15.06
C GLY A 93 -13.52 -8.03 -15.00
N ASP A 94 -13.28 -8.84 -16.02
CA ASP A 94 -13.82 -10.19 -16.21
C ASP A 94 -12.71 -11.27 -16.32
N VAL A 95 -11.49 -10.92 -15.97
CA VAL A 95 -10.34 -11.86 -15.98
C VAL A 95 -10.47 -12.90 -14.87
N GLY A 96 -10.95 -12.50 -13.71
CA GLY A 96 -11.30 -13.38 -12.59
C GLY A 96 -12.80 -13.57 -12.47
N PRO A 97 -13.26 -14.60 -11.72
CA PRO A 97 -14.68 -14.79 -11.48
C PRO A 97 -15.27 -13.64 -10.66
N SER A 98 -16.61 -13.41 -10.77
CA SER A 98 -17.31 -12.51 -9.86
C SER A 98 -17.07 -12.91 -8.40
N LEU A 99 -16.84 -11.90 -7.56
CA LEU A 99 -16.67 -12.08 -6.11
C LEU A 99 -18.00 -12.07 -5.34
N ASP A 100 -19.13 -11.89 -6.03
CA ASP A 100 -20.44 -11.98 -5.38
C ASP A 100 -20.64 -13.37 -4.78
N GLY A 101 -21.09 -13.40 -3.53
CA GLY A 101 -21.25 -14.64 -2.77
C GLY A 101 -19.95 -15.32 -2.32
N VAL A 102 -18.76 -14.70 -2.53
CA VAL A 102 -17.47 -15.31 -2.19
C VAL A 102 -17.35 -15.63 -0.70
N GLY A 103 -17.91 -14.79 0.17
CA GLY A 103 -17.94 -15.02 1.62
C GLY A 103 -18.89 -16.15 2.05
N GLY A 104 -19.71 -16.68 1.14
CA GLY A 104 -20.47 -17.89 1.35
C GLY A 104 -19.77 -19.13 0.80
N ARG A 105 -18.86 -18.96 -0.19
CA ARG A 105 -18.10 -20.08 -0.81
C ARG A 105 -16.88 -20.49 -0.01
N TRP A 106 -16.23 -19.56 0.67
CA TRP A 106 -14.97 -19.80 1.39
C TRP A 106 -15.05 -19.28 2.81
N ASP A 107 -14.45 -20.01 3.74
CA ASP A 107 -14.19 -19.51 5.10
C ASP A 107 -13.11 -18.42 5.10
N THR A 108 -13.02 -17.66 6.20
CA THR A 108 -12.08 -16.52 6.32
C THR A 108 -10.62 -16.94 6.25
N GLY A 109 -10.28 -18.15 6.69
CA GLY A 109 -8.91 -18.68 6.61
C GLY A 109 -8.51 -18.97 5.16
N THR A 110 -9.40 -19.55 4.39
CA THR A 110 -9.22 -19.80 2.95
C THR A 110 -9.20 -18.49 2.16
N LEU A 111 -10.11 -17.55 2.44
CA LEU A 111 -10.08 -16.20 1.83
C LEU A 111 -8.74 -15.50 2.11
N ARG A 112 -8.24 -15.61 3.33
CA ARG A 112 -6.93 -15.06 3.70
C ARG A 112 -5.80 -15.68 2.89
N MET A 113 -5.79 -17.00 2.73
CA MET A 113 -4.78 -17.68 1.91
C MET A 113 -4.86 -17.25 0.46
N ILE A 114 -6.06 -17.12 -0.12
CA ILE A 114 -6.26 -16.64 -1.49
C ILE A 114 -5.66 -15.25 -1.67
N VAL A 115 -5.92 -14.32 -0.75
CA VAL A 115 -5.37 -12.96 -0.83
C VAL A 115 -3.85 -12.96 -0.60
N VAL A 116 -3.35 -13.72 0.36
CA VAL A 116 -1.92 -13.82 0.65
C VAL A 116 -1.16 -14.39 -0.54
N ASN A 117 -1.61 -15.54 -1.05
CA ASN A 117 -1.02 -16.21 -2.20
C ASN A 117 -2.00 -17.19 -2.85
N ALA A 118 -2.74 -16.73 -3.83
CA ALA A 118 -3.76 -17.50 -4.54
C ALA A 118 -3.22 -18.81 -5.15
N LYS A 119 -1.93 -18.88 -5.46
CA LYS A 119 -1.30 -20.09 -6.02
C LYS A 119 -1.34 -21.27 -5.08
N GLN A 120 -1.40 -21.05 -3.77
CA GLN A 120 -1.53 -22.10 -2.79
C GLN A 120 -2.92 -22.77 -2.76
N VAL A 121 -3.92 -22.12 -3.35
CA VAL A 121 -5.31 -22.62 -3.40
C VAL A 121 -5.67 -23.07 -4.82
N PHE A 122 -5.26 -22.32 -5.84
CA PHE A 122 -5.66 -22.53 -7.23
C PHE A 122 -4.55 -23.08 -8.15
N GLY A 123 -3.33 -23.25 -7.62
CA GLY A 123 -2.17 -23.72 -8.39
C GLY A 123 -1.40 -22.59 -9.11
N GLU A 124 -0.24 -22.95 -9.65
CA GLU A 124 0.71 -21.99 -10.23
C GLU A 124 0.17 -21.25 -11.47
N GLU A 125 -0.81 -21.82 -12.15
CA GLU A 125 -1.40 -21.28 -13.38
C GLU A 125 -2.28 -20.03 -13.12
N THR A 126 -2.70 -19.78 -11.85
CA THR A 126 -3.51 -18.61 -11.57
C THR A 126 -2.74 -17.31 -11.81
N VAL A 127 -3.37 -16.37 -12.53
CA VAL A 127 -2.83 -15.03 -12.79
C VAL A 127 -3.02 -14.08 -11.61
N MET A 128 -3.82 -14.46 -10.62
CA MET A 128 -4.07 -13.62 -9.43
C MET A 128 -2.75 -13.38 -8.68
N PRO A 129 -2.38 -12.12 -8.39
CA PRO A 129 -1.17 -11.80 -7.65
C PRO A 129 -1.15 -12.39 -6.24
N ALA A 130 0.05 -12.67 -5.72
CA ALA A 130 0.27 -12.89 -4.30
C ALA A 130 0.44 -11.54 -3.60
N PHE A 131 -0.58 -11.06 -2.88
CA PHE A 131 -0.56 -9.72 -2.30
C PHE A 131 0.30 -9.59 -1.05
N TYR A 132 0.63 -10.72 -0.40
CA TYR A 132 1.42 -10.72 0.84
C TYR A 132 2.58 -11.73 0.76
N ARG A 133 3.39 -11.60 -0.29
CA ARG A 133 4.56 -12.44 -0.55
C ARG A 133 5.71 -11.56 -1.05
N VAL A 134 6.96 -11.90 -0.70
CA VAL A 134 8.16 -11.13 -1.09
C VAL A 134 9.26 -12.00 -1.71
N ASP A 135 9.18 -13.30 -1.56
CA ASP A 135 10.15 -14.29 -2.03
C ASP A 135 9.66 -15.04 -3.26
N GLY A 136 10.56 -15.61 -4.03
CA GLY A 136 10.26 -16.40 -5.23
C GLY A 136 9.52 -15.62 -6.32
N LEU A 137 9.66 -14.30 -6.36
CA LEU A 137 9.03 -13.42 -7.35
C LEU A 137 10.03 -13.07 -8.45
N ASN A 138 9.55 -12.95 -9.69
CA ASN A 138 10.34 -12.55 -10.84
C ASN A 138 9.91 -11.16 -11.33
N ARG A 139 10.88 -10.34 -11.82
CA ARG A 139 10.63 -9.04 -12.45
C ARG A 139 9.84 -8.08 -11.55
N VAL A 140 10.16 -8.07 -10.26
CA VAL A 140 9.52 -7.21 -9.27
C VAL A 140 9.86 -5.75 -9.57
N ARG A 141 8.84 -4.90 -9.55
CA ARG A 141 9.04 -3.45 -9.67
C ARG A 141 9.89 -2.93 -8.50
N PRO A 142 10.80 -1.96 -8.72
CA PRO A 142 11.72 -1.49 -7.69
C PRO A 142 11.07 -1.10 -6.36
N GLU A 143 9.89 -0.48 -6.41
CA GLU A 143 9.15 -0.05 -5.22
C GLU A 143 8.62 -1.20 -4.36
N PHE A 144 8.52 -2.42 -4.92
CA PHE A 144 8.04 -3.62 -4.20
C PHE A 144 9.17 -4.61 -3.86
N LEU A 145 10.42 -4.28 -4.13
CA LEU A 145 11.53 -5.16 -3.75
C LEU A 145 11.57 -5.35 -2.23
N GLY A 146 11.42 -6.61 -1.79
CA GLY A 146 11.36 -6.98 -0.38
C GLY A 146 10.10 -6.50 0.35
N LYS A 147 9.09 -6.01 -0.35
CA LYS A 147 7.84 -5.50 0.22
C LYS A 147 6.64 -6.23 -0.36
N PRO A 148 5.64 -6.60 0.46
CA PRO A 148 4.38 -7.11 -0.06
C PRO A 148 3.58 -5.96 -0.72
N ILE A 149 2.63 -6.31 -1.58
CA ILE A 149 1.70 -5.34 -2.18
C ILE A 149 0.77 -4.74 -1.11
N LEU A 150 0.27 -5.59 -0.22
CA LEU A 150 -0.59 -5.18 0.91
C LEU A 150 0.14 -5.40 2.23
N THR A 151 -0.16 -4.58 3.22
CA THR A 151 0.25 -4.84 4.61
C THR A 151 -0.57 -5.98 5.22
N ALA A 152 -0.11 -6.57 6.32
CA ALA A 152 -0.85 -7.60 7.03
C ALA A 152 -2.26 -7.14 7.42
N GLN A 153 -2.42 -5.88 7.91
CA GLN A 153 -3.73 -5.35 8.26
C GLN A 153 -4.63 -5.16 7.03
N GLN A 154 -4.09 -4.69 5.91
CA GLN A 154 -4.86 -4.57 4.68
C GLN A 154 -5.34 -5.93 4.14
N VAL A 155 -4.57 -6.99 4.34
CA VAL A 155 -5.05 -8.36 4.05
C VAL A 155 -6.26 -8.69 4.92
N GLU A 156 -6.19 -8.44 6.24
CA GLU A 156 -7.32 -8.71 7.14
C GLU A 156 -8.55 -7.87 6.78
N ASP A 157 -8.35 -6.60 6.44
CA ASP A 157 -9.43 -5.70 6.03
C ASP A 157 -10.13 -6.21 4.75
N VAL A 158 -9.34 -6.63 3.74
CA VAL A 158 -9.88 -7.24 2.52
C VAL A 158 -10.64 -8.53 2.83
N VAL A 159 -10.09 -9.42 3.67
CA VAL A 159 -10.77 -10.65 4.08
C VAL A 159 -12.09 -10.35 4.78
N ALA A 160 -12.11 -9.35 5.66
CA ALA A 160 -13.34 -8.92 6.33
C ALA A 160 -14.38 -8.40 5.33
N PHE A 161 -13.97 -7.61 4.32
CA PHE A 161 -14.85 -7.14 3.27
C PHE A 161 -15.40 -8.31 2.43
N LEU A 162 -14.54 -9.19 1.94
CA LEU A 162 -14.93 -10.35 1.13
C LEU A 162 -15.91 -11.27 1.88
N ALA A 163 -15.73 -11.43 3.19
CA ALA A 163 -16.63 -12.21 4.04
C ALA A 163 -18.05 -11.62 4.12
N THR A 164 -18.24 -10.33 3.80
CA THR A 164 -19.58 -9.69 3.73
C THR A 164 -20.33 -10.00 2.44
N LEU A 165 -19.65 -10.39 1.38
CA LEU A 165 -20.22 -10.70 0.07
C LEU A 165 -20.86 -12.10 0.11
N LYS A 166 -22.16 -12.16 0.47
CA LYS A 166 -22.98 -13.37 0.64
C LYS A 166 -23.87 -13.63 -0.56
#